data_90d076edce5ac0238ee56218d1050d31
#
_entry.id   90d076edce5ac0238ee56218d1050d31
#
_cell.length_a   1.000
_cell.length_b   1.000
_cell.length_c   1.000
_cell.angle_alpha   90.00
_cell.angle_beta   90.00
_cell.angle_gamma   90.00
#
_symmetry.space_group_name_H-M   'P 1'
#
loop_
_entity.id
_entity.type
_entity.pdbx_description
1 polymer ?
#
loop_
_entity_poly.entity_id
_entity_poly.type
_entity_poly.pdbx_seq_one_letter_code
_entity_poly.pdbx_strand_id
1 'polypeptide(L)'
;MKLSDTRPALRAFNPAVLVFALPCVLIIPNIVLDITDYSNWLEKIANVILPFGLYLWLIGLSRNTGRSTLLMFPFIFYAAFQVVLLYLYGESIIAVDMFLNVVTTNVGEATELLGNLSLAIMTVIILYLTPLIWAVVLIWRKQKAPASTTAIARKYGAICMAFGFLAMIAAYIFLPTYSAFRDVFPANVVNNTITAAIRTEKTHNYPKTSANFDFKASSNRASELKEVYVLIIGETSRADNWQLLGYERATNPLLSQRDSLLIFSKALSQSNTTHKSVPLLLTCTTPATFGDSIYSTKSIITAFKQVGYSTAFFSNQARNHSFIDFFAEEADSTIFIRDDGQHHKDAELLPMFRKFITSHDTEKLFIVLHTYGSHFNYKDRFEPEHAVFTPYNKAAASAENRAELINAYDNTIVMTDALIDQVISTLKQLHCPAAMIYLSDHGEDIFDDCRGRFLHASPVPTYYQIHVPLILWMSPELNTIDNSFYVNAGCHQNNNIASNDVVFHSIMQLAGITSAYSDSTRSIISQYYIDRPRVYLNDYNEATPLKYSGLRNYDFDRLSQKQISAD
;
A
#
# COMPACT_ATOMS: atom_id res chain seq x y z
N MET A 1 -64.58 2.91 24.94
CA MET A 1 -64.15 3.85 23.92
C MET A 1 -62.71 3.46 23.53
N LYS A 2 -62.54 2.71 22.44
CA LYS A 2 -61.22 2.27 21.95
C LYS A 2 -60.62 3.42 21.18
N LEU A 3 -59.55 3.99 21.72
CA LEU A 3 -58.73 4.97 21.00
C LEU A 3 -58.10 4.29 19.77
N SER A 4 -58.57 4.68 18.60
CA SER A 4 -57.97 4.29 17.33
C SER A 4 -56.57 4.87 17.23
N ASP A 5 -55.56 4.00 17.26
CA ASP A 5 -54.13 4.34 17.13
C ASP A 5 -53.83 4.71 15.66
N THR A 6 -54.08 5.96 15.31
CA THR A 6 -53.74 6.53 14.00
C THR A 6 -52.47 7.39 14.13
N ARG A 7 -51.32 6.76 14.29
CA ARG A 7 -50.03 7.43 14.11
C ARG A 7 -49.43 7.00 12.75
N PRO A 8 -49.39 7.87 11.74
CA PRO A 8 -48.83 7.54 10.40
C PRO A 8 -47.36 7.11 10.42
N ALA A 9 -46.56 7.57 11.39
CA ALA A 9 -45.16 7.19 11.60
C ALA A 9 -45.00 5.69 11.99
N LEU A 10 -46.06 4.98 12.36
CA LEU A 10 -46.03 3.61 12.82
C LEU A 10 -46.14 2.55 11.69
N ARG A 11 -46.50 2.97 10.46
CA ARG A 11 -46.57 2.09 9.28
C ARG A 11 -45.21 1.92 8.59
N ALA A 12 -44.21 2.77 8.90
CA ALA A 12 -42.91 2.78 8.23
C ALA A 12 -42.06 1.51 8.45
N PHE A 13 -42.21 0.81 9.59
CA PHE A 13 -41.42 -0.37 9.96
C PHE A 13 -42.18 -1.68 9.72
N ASN A 14 -42.37 -2.05 8.45
CA ASN A 14 -43.06 -3.30 8.11
C ASN A 14 -42.03 -4.45 7.98
N PRO A 15 -42.13 -5.55 8.79
CA PRO A 15 -41.18 -6.66 8.74
C PRO A 15 -41.17 -7.38 7.37
N ALA A 16 -42.29 -7.40 6.64
CA ALA A 16 -42.35 -8.01 5.31
C ALA A 16 -41.53 -7.21 4.26
N VAL A 17 -41.48 -5.88 4.38
CA VAL A 17 -40.67 -5.05 3.50
C VAL A 17 -39.19 -5.29 3.75
N LEU A 18 -38.75 -5.41 5.01
CA LEU A 18 -37.33 -5.64 5.34
C LEU A 18 -36.82 -6.98 4.79
N VAL A 19 -37.68 -8.00 4.67
CA VAL A 19 -37.32 -9.31 4.06
C VAL A 19 -36.80 -9.17 2.65
N PHE A 20 -37.33 -8.23 1.85
CA PHE A 20 -36.91 -8.01 0.47
C PHE A 20 -35.91 -6.83 0.34
N ALA A 21 -36.08 -5.79 1.16
CA ALA A 21 -35.24 -4.60 1.10
C ALA A 21 -33.77 -4.90 1.48
N LEU A 22 -33.54 -5.71 2.53
CA LEU A 22 -32.16 -5.99 2.97
C LEU A 22 -31.32 -6.73 1.91
N PRO A 23 -31.80 -7.82 1.25
CA PRO A 23 -31.07 -8.45 0.14
C PRO A 23 -30.78 -7.49 -1.02
N CYS A 24 -31.72 -6.59 -1.35
CA CYS A 24 -31.51 -5.58 -2.40
C CYS A 24 -30.42 -4.56 -2.01
N VAL A 25 -30.31 -4.20 -0.74
CA VAL A 25 -29.25 -3.30 -0.26
C VAL A 25 -27.90 -4.03 -0.22
N LEU A 26 -27.88 -5.28 0.24
CA LEU A 26 -26.65 -6.07 0.35
C LEU A 26 -26.02 -6.41 -1.01
N ILE A 27 -26.81 -6.43 -2.09
CA ILE A 27 -26.30 -6.77 -3.42
C ILE A 27 -25.74 -5.56 -4.19
N ILE A 28 -25.88 -4.35 -3.67
CA ILE A 28 -25.38 -3.13 -4.34
C ILE A 28 -23.90 -3.23 -4.69
N PRO A 29 -23.00 -3.62 -3.77
CA PRO A 29 -21.58 -3.76 -4.10
C PRO A 29 -21.34 -4.72 -5.27
N ASN A 30 -22.03 -5.86 -5.32
CA ASN A 30 -21.90 -6.84 -6.40
C ASN A 30 -22.29 -6.26 -7.76
N ILE A 31 -23.36 -5.46 -7.81
CA ILE A 31 -23.80 -4.81 -9.05
C ILE A 31 -22.76 -3.80 -9.53
N VAL A 32 -22.14 -3.04 -8.63
CA VAL A 32 -21.08 -2.10 -9.01
C VAL A 32 -19.87 -2.86 -9.54
N LEU A 33 -19.41 -3.91 -8.83
CA LEU A 33 -18.31 -4.77 -9.29
C LEU A 33 -18.57 -5.41 -10.65
N ASP A 34 -19.81 -5.81 -10.94
CA ASP A 34 -20.19 -6.33 -12.26
C ASP A 34 -20.03 -5.30 -13.39
N ILE A 35 -20.12 -4.02 -13.07
CA ILE A 35 -19.94 -2.93 -14.05
C ILE A 35 -18.45 -2.62 -14.22
N THR A 36 -17.68 -2.64 -13.14
CA THR A 36 -16.31 -2.14 -13.13
C THR A 36 -15.25 -3.22 -13.39
N ASP A 37 -15.43 -4.43 -12.85
CA ASP A 37 -14.38 -5.45 -12.80
C ASP A 37 -14.63 -6.65 -13.74
N TYR A 38 -15.86 -7.11 -13.85
CA TYR A 38 -16.13 -8.34 -14.59
C TYR A 38 -16.50 -8.07 -16.06
N SER A 39 -15.89 -8.82 -16.95
CA SER A 39 -16.18 -8.77 -18.39
C SER A 39 -17.11 -9.89 -18.84
N ASN A 40 -17.03 -11.07 -18.20
CA ASN A 40 -17.75 -12.26 -18.60
C ASN A 40 -19.14 -12.35 -17.93
N TRP A 41 -20.17 -12.65 -18.69
CA TRP A 41 -21.55 -12.73 -18.19
C TRP A 41 -21.78 -13.87 -17.18
N LEU A 42 -21.00 -14.97 -17.24
CA LEU A 42 -21.08 -16.06 -16.25
C LEU A 42 -20.61 -15.61 -14.87
N GLU A 43 -19.51 -14.85 -14.82
CA GLU A 43 -18.99 -14.22 -13.57
C GLU A 43 -20.03 -13.27 -13.00
N LYS A 44 -20.61 -12.39 -13.83
CA LYS A 44 -21.64 -11.42 -13.42
C LYS A 44 -22.85 -12.12 -12.80
N ILE A 45 -23.39 -13.15 -13.47
CA ILE A 45 -24.52 -13.91 -12.94
C ILE A 45 -24.15 -14.59 -11.64
N ALA A 46 -22.97 -15.22 -11.55
CA ALA A 46 -22.52 -15.88 -10.34
C ALA A 46 -22.35 -14.86 -9.19
N ASN A 47 -21.75 -13.70 -9.45
CA ASN A 47 -21.49 -12.66 -8.45
C ASN A 47 -22.76 -11.95 -7.95
N VAL A 48 -23.81 -11.81 -8.75
CA VAL A 48 -25.05 -11.13 -8.32
C VAL A 48 -26.10 -12.13 -7.85
N ILE A 49 -26.41 -13.13 -8.66
CA ILE A 49 -27.59 -13.99 -8.40
C ILE A 49 -27.37 -14.96 -7.24
N LEU A 50 -26.15 -15.51 -7.10
CA LEU A 50 -25.85 -16.45 -6.00
C LEU A 50 -25.91 -15.76 -4.64
N PRO A 51 -25.20 -14.64 -4.37
CA PRO A 51 -25.29 -13.93 -3.09
C PRO A 51 -26.68 -13.35 -2.81
N PHE A 52 -27.37 -12.79 -3.82
CA PHE A 52 -28.74 -12.33 -3.65
C PHE A 52 -29.67 -13.43 -3.18
N GLY A 53 -29.58 -14.62 -3.82
CA GLY A 53 -30.33 -15.80 -3.41
C GLY A 53 -30.02 -16.22 -1.97
N LEU A 54 -28.75 -16.22 -1.59
CA LEU A 54 -28.31 -16.52 -0.24
C LEU A 54 -28.89 -15.56 0.80
N TYR A 55 -28.79 -14.24 0.57
CA TYR A 55 -29.33 -13.23 1.48
C TYR A 55 -30.84 -13.36 1.63
N LEU A 56 -31.55 -13.56 0.51
CA LEU A 56 -33.01 -13.74 0.51
C LEU A 56 -33.42 -15.02 1.24
N TRP A 57 -32.67 -16.10 1.08
CA TRP A 57 -32.93 -17.37 1.76
C TRP A 57 -32.66 -17.25 3.27
N LEU A 58 -31.52 -16.66 3.67
CA LEU A 58 -31.13 -16.49 5.07
C LEU A 58 -32.15 -15.66 5.86
N ILE A 59 -32.54 -14.50 5.35
CA ILE A 59 -33.54 -13.65 6.03
C ILE A 59 -34.89 -14.34 6.11
N GLY A 60 -35.21 -15.20 5.15
CA GLY A 60 -36.45 -15.99 5.10
C GLY A 60 -36.51 -17.17 6.06
N LEU A 61 -35.40 -17.57 6.72
CA LEU A 61 -35.36 -18.71 7.63
C LEU A 61 -36.21 -18.50 8.88
N SER A 62 -36.42 -17.26 9.32
CA SER A 62 -37.21 -16.95 10.51
C SER A 62 -38.24 -15.84 10.25
N ARG A 63 -39.39 -15.98 10.89
CA ARG A 63 -40.39 -14.90 10.94
C ARG A 63 -39.92 -13.69 11.76
N ASN A 64 -38.93 -13.86 12.65
CA ASN A 64 -38.34 -12.78 13.40
C ASN A 64 -37.29 -12.03 12.55
N THR A 65 -37.75 -11.29 11.57
CA THR A 65 -36.91 -10.56 10.59
C THR A 65 -35.87 -9.67 11.27
N GLY A 66 -36.23 -9.00 12.37
CA GLY A 66 -35.28 -8.16 13.11
C GLY A 66 -34.07 -8.96 13.62
N ARG A 67 -34.29 -10.15 14.24
CA ARG A 67 -33.19 -11.00 14.68
C ARG A 67 -32.38 -11.54 13.50
N SER A 68 -33.06 -11.97 12.41
CA SER A 68 -32.37 -12.43 11.20
C SER A 68 -31.46 -11.34 10.63
N THR A 69 -31.93 -10.09 10.57
CA THR A 69 -31.11 -8.96 10.12
C THR A 69 -29.87 -8.73 10.99
N LEU A 70 -30.01 -8.78 12.33
CA LEU A 70 -28.84 -8.67 13.21
C LEU A 70 -27.86 -9.83 13.06
N LEU A 71 -28.33 -11.05 12.82
CA LEU A 71 -27.47 -12.20 12.53
C LEU A 71 -26.73 -12.08 11.18
N MET A 72 -27.29 -11.31 10.24
CA MET A 72 -26.64 -10.97 8.97
C MET A 72 -25.66 -9.80 9.08
N PHE A 73 -25.37 -9.29 10.29
CA PHE A 73 -24.44 -8.19 10.52
C PHE A 73 -23.07 -8.36 9.83
N PRO A 74 -22.43 -9.55 9.79
CA PRO A 74 -21.17 -9.69 9.03
C PRO A 74 -21.30 -9.31 7.55
N PHE A 75 -22.37 -9.70 6.88
CA PHE A 75 -22.61 -9.34 5.49
C PHE A 75 -22.88 -7.82 5.33
N ILE A 76 -23.62 -7.24 6.28
CA ILE A 76 -23.88 -5.80 6.32
C ILE A 76 -22.56 -5.02 6.48
N PHE A 77 -21.70 -5.47 7.40
CA PHE A 77 -20.39 -4.87 7.63
C PHE A 77 -19.50 -4.93 6.38
N TYR A 78 -19.37 -6.10 5.77
CA TYR A 78 -18.57 -6.26 4.55
C TYR A 78 -19.12 -5.44 3.38
N ALA A 79 -20.45 -5.40 3.21
CA ALA A 79 -21.06 -4.59 2.16
C ALA A 79 -20.83 -3.08 2.38
N ALA A 80 -20.92 -2.62 3.62
CA ALA A 80 -20.61 -1.24 3.98
C ALA A 80 -19.14 -0.89 3.71
N PHE A 81 -18.22 -1.78 4.09
CA PHE A 81 -16.79 -1.60 3.84
C PHE A 81 -16.48 -1.59 2.34
N GLN A 82 -17.06 -2.52 1.57
CA GLN A 82 -16.91 -2.55 0.11
C GLN A 82 -17.39 -1.25 -0.56
N VAL A 83 -18.50 -0.66 -0.10
CA VAL A 83 -18.99 0.63 -0.64
C VAL A 83 -18.01 1.77 -0.37
N VAL A 84 -17.36 1.80 0.80
CA VAL A 84 -16.30 2.79 1.07
C VAL A 84 -15.13 2.63 0.11
N LEU A 85 -14.71 1.40 -0.15
CA LEU A 85 -13.59 1.13 -1.07
C LEU A 85 -13.94 1.44 -2.53
N LEU A 86 -15.16 1.13 -2.96
CA LEU A 86 -15.64 1.52 -4.28
C LEU A 86 -15.73 3.05 -4.43
N TYR A 87 -16.00 3.77 -3.35
CA TYR A 87 -15.93 5.23 -3.35
C TYR A 87 -14.50 5.74 -3.52
N LEU A 88 -13.51 5.10 -2.88
CA LEU A 88 -12.10 5.51 -2.94
C LEU A 88 -11.43 5.14 -4.27
N TYR A 89 -11.67 3.93 -4.75
CA TYR A 89 -10.94 3.37 -5.88
C TYR A 89 -11.76 3.17 -7.14
N GLY A 90 -13.09 3.28 -7.05
CA GLY A 90 -14.02 3.11 -8.18
C GLY A 90 -14.22 1.67 -8.64
N GLU A 91 -13.35 0.75 -8.29
CA GLU A 91 -13.35 -0.66 -8.71
C GLU A 91 -12.71 -1.56 -7.65
N SER A 92 -12.73 -2.86 -7.89
CA SER A 92 -12.06 -3.91 -7.12
C SER A 92 -12.70 -4.30 -5.80
N ILE A 93 -12.47 -5.54 -5.44
CA ILE A 93 -12.95 -6.17 -4.21
C ILE A 93 -11.98 -5.86 -3.07
N ILE A 94 -12.47 -5.88 -1.82
CA ILE A 94 -11.65 -5.70 -0.63
C ILE A 94 -10.45 -6.66 -0.64
N ALA A 95 -9.26 -6.10 -0.74
CA ALA A 95 -8.00 -6.83 -0.78
C ALA A 95 -7.58 -7.37 0.59
N VAL A 96 -6.67 -8.36 0.61
CA VAL A 96 -6.04 -8.87 1.85
C VAL A 96 -5.28 -7.74 2.55
N ASP A 97 -4.55 -6.94 1.77
CA ASP A 97 -3.74 -5.84 2.28
C ASP A 97 -4.57 -4.74 2.96
N MET A 98 -5.82 -4.54 2.53
CA MET A 98 -6.73 -3.60 3.21
C MET A 98 -7.12 -4.06 4.61
N PHE A 99 -7.27 -5.35 4.84
CA PHE A 99 -7.48 -5.89 6.19
C PHE A 99 -6.22 -5.77 7.03
N LEU A 100 -5.03 -5.95 6.45
CA LEU A 100 -3.77 -5.71 7.12
C LEU A 100 -3.64 -4.24 7.50
N ASN A 101 -3.97 -3.31 6.59
CA ASN A 101 -3.97 -1.87 6.87
C ASN A 101 -4.91 -1.50 8.02
N VAL A 102 -6.10 -2.08 8.10
CA VAL A 102 -7.01 -1.84 9.25
C VAL A 102 -6.36 -2.20 10.59
N VAL A 103 -5.52 -3.24 10.61
CA VAL A 103 -4.82 -3.69 11.85
C VAL A 103 -3.59 -2.82 12.14
N THR A 104 -2.92 -2.29 11.11
CA THR A 104 -1.66 -1.54 11.23
C THR A 104 -1.85 -0.03 11.21
N THR A 105 -3.02 0.49 10.77
CA THR A 105 -3.33 1.93 10.73
C THR A 105 -3.47 2.50 12.15
N ASN A 106 -2.81 3.60 12.42
CA ASN A 106 -2.94 4.32 13.69
C ASN A 106 -4.13 5.30 13.67
N VAL A 107 -4.52 5.81 14.86
CA VAL A 107 -5.66 6.71 15.02
C VAL A 107 -5.49 8.02 14.23
N GLY A 108 -4.25 8.51 14.11
CA GLY A 108 -3.94 9.72 13.34
C GLY A 108 -4.28 9.56 11.86
N GLU A 109 -3.76 8.53 11.22
CA GLU A 109 -4.04 8.19 9.82
C GLU A 109 -5.54 7.94 9.56
N ALA A 110 -6.18 7.18 10.45
CA ALA A 110 -7.63 6.93 10.34
C ALA A 110 -8.43 8.23 10.38
N THR A 111 -8.05 9.19 11.24
CA THR A 111 -8.74 10.47 11.38
C THR A 111 -8.52 11.36 10.15
N GLU A 112 -7.30 11.41 9.62
CA GLU A 112 -6.98 12.13 8.38
C GLU A 112 -7.81 11.62 7.20
N LEU A 113 -7.98 10.30 7.08
CA LEU A 113 -8.78 9.68 6.02
C LEU A 113 -10.28 9.95 6.19
N LEU A 114 -10.83 9.74 7.39
CA LEU A 114 -12.27 9.87 7.66
C LEU A 114 -12.81 11.27 7.36
N GLY A 115 -12.01 12.32 7.57
CA GLY A 115 -12.38 13.69 7.24
C GLY A 115 -12.77 13.90 5.76
N ASN A 116 -12.29 13.05 4.87
CA ASN A 116 -12.52 13.13 3.42
C ASN A 116 -13.59 12.15 2.90
N LEU A 117 -14.11 11.28 3.75
CA LEU A 117 -15.08 10.24 3.39
C LEU A 117 -16.53 10.60 3.71
N SER A 118 -16.86 11.87 3.87
CA SER A 118 -18.20 12.31 4.32
C SER A 118 -19.34 11.75 3.46
N LEU A 119 -19.21 11.72 2.13
CA LEU A 119 -20.23 11.17 1.24
C LEU A 119 -20.35 9.65 1.36
N ALA A 120 -19.22 8.94 1.44
CA ALA A 120 -19.20 7.49 1.66
C ALA A 120 -19.85 7.15 3.02
N ILE A 121 -19.51 7.88 4.08
CA ILE A 121 -20.10 7.72 5.41
C ILE A 121 -21.61 7.92 5.37
N MET A 122 -22.08 8.99 4.72
CA MET A 122 -23.52 9.25 4.55
C MET A 122 -24.21 8.10 3.80
N THR A 123 -23.60 7.59 2.75
CA THR A 123 -24.11 6.46 1.98
C THR A 123 -24.22 5.20 2.84
N VAL A 124 -23.17 4.89 3.62
CA VAL A 124 -23.16 3.75 4.56
C VAL A 124 -24.27 3.90 5.63
N ILE A 125 -24.44 5.09 6.20
CA ILE A 125 -25.49 5.36 7.19
C ILE A 125 -26.87 5.11 6.58
N ILE A 126 -27.14 5.63 5.40
CA ILE A 126 -28.44 5.50 4.74
C ILE A 126 -28.72 4.03 4.35
N LEU A 127 -27.76 3.35 3.73
CA LEU A 127 -27.97 2.00 3.20
C LEU A 127 -27.92 0.92 4.28
N TYR A 128 -26.99 1.01 5.23
CA TYR A 128 -26.67 -0.11 6.13
C TYR A 128 -27.05 0.11 7.58
N LEU A 129 -26.97 1.35 8.10
CA LEU A 129 -27.40 1.63 9.46
C LEU A 129 -28.95 1.65 9.56
N THR A 130 -29.64 2.12 8.52
CA THR A 130 -31.11 2.16 8.48
C THR A 130 -31.75 0.78 8.65
N PRO A 131 -31.36 -0.29 7.92
CA PRO A 131 -31.86 -1.65 8.17
C PRO A 131 -31.57 -2.17 9.57
N LEU A 132 -30.43 -1.84 10.17
CA LEU A 132 -30.07 -2.24 11.54
C LEU A 132 -30.99 -1.56 12.55
N ILE A 133 -31.23 -0.25 12.42
CA ILE A 133 -32.19 0.47 13.27
C ILE A 133 -33.59 -0.12 13.11
N TRP A 134 -33.99 -0.41 11.87
CA TRP A 134 -35.27 -1.06 11.58
C TRP A 134 -35.39 -2.42 12.27
N ALA A 135 -34.34 -3.22 12.22
CA ALA A 135 -34.29 -4.52 12.89
C ALA A 135 -34.47 -4.41 14.41
N VAL A 136 -33.78 -3.44 15.06
CA VAL A 136 -33.93 -3.17 16.50
C VAL A 136 -35.35 -2.77 16.86
N VAL A 137 -35.97 -1.88 16.08
CA VAL A 137 -37.37 -1.45 16.27
C VAL A 137 -38.34 -2.64 16.16
N LEU A 138 -38.15 -3.53 15.18
CA LEU A 138 -38.98 -4.72 15.01
C LEU A 138 -38.85 -5.69 16.19
N ILE A 139 -37.65 -5.87 16.72
CA ILE A 139 -37.40 -6.72 17.91
C ILE A 139 -38.10 -6.12 19.12
N TRP A 140 -37.92 -4.81 19.36
CA TRP A 140 -38.51 -4.12 20.49
C TRP A 140 -40.06 -4.16 20.44
N ARG A 141 -40.65 -4.03 19.24
CA ARG A 141 -42.10 -4.12 19.02
C ARG A 141 -42.62 -5.56 18.92
N LYS A 142 -41.76 -6.55 19.02
CA LYS A 142 -42.08 -8.00 18.85
C LYS A 142 -42.85 -8.29 17.55
N GLN A 143 -42.59 -7.51 16.50
CA GLN A 143 -43.21 -7.71 15.18
C GLN A 143 -42.54 -8.83 14.41
N LYS A 144 -43.36 -9.65 13.73
CA LYS A 144 -42.90 -10.79 12.92
C LYS A 144 -43.44 -10.68 11.50
N ALA A 145 -42.65 -11.11 10.52
CA ALA A 145 -43.11 -11.20 9.15
C ALA A 145 -44.22 -12.27 8.99
N PRO A 146 -45.13 -12.10 8.02
CA PRO A 146 -46.08 -13.13 7.64
C PRO A 146 -45.35 -14.42 7.23
N ALA A 147 -45.93 -15.58 7.57
CA ALA A 147 -45.34 -16.88 7.20
C ALA A 147 -45.25 -17.05 5.67
N SER A 148 -46.21 -16.53 4.93
CA SER A 148 -46.21 -16.51 3.45
C SER A 148 -45.02 -15.72 2.89
N THR A 149 -44.70 -14.54 3.45
CA THR A 149 -43.56 -13.70 3.03
C THR A 149 -42.23 -14.44 3.18
N THR A 150 -41.99 -15.05 4.35
CA THR A 150 -40.76 -15.81 4.60
C THR A 150 -40.69 -17.10 3.77
N ALA A 151 -41.81 -17.75 3.48
CA ALA A 151 -41.84 -18.90 2.58
C ALA A 151 -41.52 -18.53 1.14
N ILE A 152 -42.05 -17.40 0.65
CA ILE A 152 -41.72 -16.83 -0.65
C ILE A 152 -40.22 -16.53 -0.74
N ALA A 153 -39.67 -15.84 0.27
CA ALA A 153 -38.25 -15.50 0.32
C ALA A 153 -37.36 -16.77 0.25
N ARG A 154 -37.67 -17.80 1.05
CA ARG A 154 -36.92 -19.08 0.98
C ARG A 154 -37.01 -19.75 -0.38
N LYS A 155 -38.23 -19.84 -0.97
CA LYS A 155 -38.44 -20.48 -2.27
C LYS A 155 -37.64 -19.79 -3.38
N TYR A 156 -37.80 -18.48 -3.53
CA TYR A 156 -37.10 -17.73 -4.57
C TYR A 156 -35.61 -17.59 -4.27
N GLY A 157 -35.22 -17.46 -2.99
CA GLY A 157 -33.82 -17.51 -2.59
C GLY A 157 -33.13 -18.81 -3.00
N ALA A 158 -33.78 -19.96 -2.77
CA ALA A 158 -33.25 -21.27 -3.20
C ALA A 158 -33.15 -21.39 -4.73
N ILE A 159 -34.13 -20.87 -5.46
CA ILE A 159 -34.09 -20.87 -6.93
C ILE A 159 -32.93 -20.01 -7.45
N CYS A 160 -32.77 -18.79 -6.90
CA CYS A 160 -31.65 -17.91 -7.26
C CYS A 160 -30.30 -18.55 -6.92
N MET A 161 -30.15 -19.14 -5.72
CA MET A 161 -28.93 -19.84 -5.37
C MET A 161 -28.61 -20.99 -6.34
N ALA A 162 -29.58 -21.81 -6.70
CA ALA A 162 -29.36 -22.91 -7.63
C ALA A 162 -28.92 -22.39 -9.02
N PHE A 163 -29.55 -21.34 -9.52
CA PHE A 163 -29.20 -20.75 -10.81
C PHE A 163 -27.82 -20.08 -10.77
N GLY A 164 -27.53 -19.29 -9.72
CA GLY A 164 -26.22 -18.66 -9.55
C GLY A 164 -25.10 -19.69 -9.33
N PHE A 165 -25.39 -20.80 -8.64
CA PHE A 165 -24.44 -21.90 -8.46
C PHE A 165 -24.11 -22.60 -9.77
N LEU A 166 -25.10 -22.81 -10.65
CA LEU A 166 -24.87 -23.34 -11.99
C LEU A 166 -24.01 -22.41 -12.84
N ALA A 167 -24.25 -21.09 -12.76
CA ALA A 167 -23.42 -20.09 -13.43
C ALA A 167 -21.98 -20.11 -12.90
N MET A 168 -21.80 -20.24 -11.59
CA MET A 168 -20.49 -20.35 -10.94
C MET A 168 -19.73 -21.62 -11.40
N ILE A 169 -20.40 -22.76 -11.51
CA ILE A 169 -19.81 -24.00 -12.05
C ILE A 169 -19.40 -23.80 -13.51
N ALA A 170 -20.27 -23.20 -14.31
CA ALA A 170 -19.97 -22.91 -15.71
C ALA A 170 -18.76 -21.95 -15.83
N ALA A 171 -18.70 -20.89 -15.01
CA ALA A 171 -17.55 -20.01 -14.96
C ALA A 171 -16.26 -20.77 -14.62
N TYR A 172 -16.31 -21.65 -13.63
CA TYR A 172 -15.15 -22.47 -13.24
C TYR A 172 -14.67 -23.42 -14.35
N ILE A 173 -15.60 -23.94 -15.20
CA ILE A 173 -15.24 -24.82 -16.32
C ILE A 173 -14.69 -24.04 -17.52
N PHE A 174 -15.27 -22.89 -17.84
CA PHE A 174 -14.99 -22.17 -19.09
C PHE A 174 -13.99 -21.01 -18.93
N LEU A 175 -13.69 -20.57 -17.70
CA LEU A 175 -12.80 -19.44 -17.43
C LEU A 175 -11.61 -19.92 -16.58
N PRO A 176 -10.42 -20.10 -17.17
CA PRO A 176 -9.26 -20.72 -16.48
C PRO A 176 -8.78 -19.98 -15.23
N THR A 177 -9.04 -18.67 -15.16
CA THR A 177 -8.60 -17.83 -14.04
C THR A 177 -9.66 -17.63 -12.96
N TYR A 178 -10.89 -18.10 -13.19
CA TYR A 178 -12.00 -17.90 -12.26
C TYR A 178 -11.86 -18.71 -10.97
N SER A 179 -12.08 -18.06 -9.86
CA SER A 179 -12.12 -18.68 -8.53
C SER A 179 -13.24 -18.07 -7.69
N ALA A 180 -14.18 -18.88 -7.25
CA ALA A 180 -15.29 -18.42 -6.40
C ALA A 180 -14.82 -17.72 -5.12
N PHE A 181 -13.66 -18.11 -4.56
CA PHE A 181 -13.07 -17.51 -3.37
C PHE A 181 -12.29 -16.20 -3.65
N ARG A 182 -12.07 -15.86 -4.90
CA ARG A 182 -11.43 -14.60 -5.32
C ARG A 182 -12.41 -13.65 -6.00
N ASP A 183 -13.39 -14.19 -6.71
CA ASP A 183 -14.22 -13.42 -7.65
C ASP A 183 -15.68 -13.25 -7.22
N VAL A 184 -16.17 -13.96 -6.19
CA VAL A 184 -17.55 -13.82 -5.72
C VAL A 184 -17.60 -13.06 -4.40
N PHE A 185 -18.15 -11.85 -4.40
CA PHE A 185 -18.45 -11.12 -3.17
C PHE A 185 -19.73 -11.70 -2.50
N PRO A 186 -19.76 -11.98 -1.19
CA PRO A 186 -18.72 -11.73 -0.19
C PRO A 186 -17.82 -12.94 0.14
N ALA A 187 -17.81 -14.01 -0.65
CA ALA A 187 -17.00 -15.20 -0.37
C ALA A 187 -15.50 -14.86 -0.35
N ASN A 188 -15.07 -14.02 -1.29
CA ASN A 188 -13.71 -13.51 -1.38
C ASN A 188 -13.31 -12.68 -0.15
N VAL A 189 -14.20 -11.86 0.38
CA VAL A 189 -13.92 -11.03 1.56
C VAL A 189 -13.69 -11.88 2.79
N VAL A 190 -14.47 -12.97 2.96
CA VAL A 190 -14.25 -13.95 4.02
C VAL A 190 -12.89 -14.63 3.85
N ASN A 191 -12.55 -15.07 2.64
CA ASN A 191 -11.25 -15.66 2.33
C ASN A 191 -10.10 -14.67 2.62
N ASN A 192 -10.23 -13.42 2.19
CA ASN A 192 -9.22 -12.40 2.39
C ASN A 192 -9.04 -12.02 3.87
N THR A 193 -10.13 -11.97 4.64
CA THR A 193 -10.07 -11.78 6.09
C THR A 193 -9.29 -12.91 6.78
N ILE A 194 -9.57 -14.17 6.42
CA ILE A 194 -8.84 -15.33 6.96
C ILE A 194 -7.37 -15.27 6.57
N THR A 195 -7.08 -14.94 5.30
CA THR A 195 -5.70 -14.82 4.81
C THR A 195 -4.94 -13.70 5.54
N ALA A 196 -5.57 -12.55 5.77
CA ALA A 196 -4.98 -11.46 6.54
C ALA A 196 -4.68 -11.89 7.99
N ALA A 197 -5.60 -12.58 8.65
CA ALA A 197 -5.40 -13.10 10.01
C ALA A 197 -4.21 -14.09 10.08
N ILE A 198 -4.10 -14.99 9.11
CA ILE A 198 -2.97 -15.94 9.02
C ILE A 198 -1.65 -15.19 8.79
N ARG A 199 -1.63 -14.17 7.93
CA ARG A 199 -0.43 -13.35 7.69
C ARG A 199 -0.04 -12.57 8.93
N THR A 200 -0.99 -11.97 9.64
CA THR A 200 -0.75 -11.25 10.90
C THR A 200 -0.12 -12.18 11.94
N GLU A 201 -0.62 -13.40 12.10
CA GLU A 201 -0.05 -14.39 13.01
C GLU A 201 1.38 -14.78 12.60
N LYS A 202 1.63 -15.02 11.29
CA LYS A 202 2.97 -15.31 10.78
C LYS A 202 3.94 -14.15 11.04
N THR A 203 3.51 -12.91 10.80
CA THR A 203 4.30 -11.70 11.08
C THR A 203 4.60 -11.57 12.56
N HIS A 204 3.63 -11.81 13.45
CA HIS A 204 3.85 -11.79 14.89
C HIS A 204 4.88 -12.85 15.35
N ASN A 205 4.96 -13.98 14.67
CA ASN A 205 5.93 -15.05 14.96
C ASN A 205 7.33 -14.78 14.34
N TYR A 206 7.50 -13.72 13.54
CA TYR A 206 8.75 -13.39 12.84
C TYR A 206 10.01 -13.42 13.75
N PRO A 207 10.01 -12.88 14.99
CA PRO A 207 11.21 -12.93 15.85
C PRO A 207 11.70 -14.35 16.13
N LYS A 208 10.80 -15.34 16.15
CA LYS A 208 11.13 -16.75 16.36
C LYS A 208 11.58 -17.43 15.07
N THR A 209 10.86 -17.16 13.97
CA THR A 209 11.12 -17.82 12.68
C THR A 209 12.39 -17.30 12.01
N SER A 210 12.77 -16.04 12.24
CA SER A 210 14.01 -15.43 11.72
C SER A 210 15.23 -15.60 12.64
N ALA A 211 15.05 -16.15 13.84
CA ALA A 211 16.13 -16.20 14.87
C ALA A 211 17.42 -16.90 14.39
N ASN A 212 17.31 -17.89 13.55
CA ASN A 212 18.46 -18.68 13.04
C ASN A 212 18.91 -18.22 11.64
N PHE A 213 18.35 -17.12 11.11
CA PHE A 213 18.77 -16.63 9.81
C PHE A 213 20.16 -15.98 9.92
N ASP A 214 21.01 -16.33 8.99
CA ASP A 214 22.40 -15.86 8.92
C ASP A 214 22.78 -15.56 7.46
N PHE A 215 23.18 -14.32 7.18
CA PHE A 215 23.67 -13.94 5.85
C PHE A 215 25.02 -14.58 5.54
N LYS A 216 25.80 -14.98 6.56
CA LYS A 216 27.22 -15.35 6.45
C LYS A 216 27.98 -14.29 5.66
N ALA A 217 27.71 -13.03 6.02
CA ALA A 217 28.28 -11.89 5.34
C ALA A 217 29.78 -11.79 5.59
N SER A 218 30.51 -11.42 4.55
CA SER A 218 31.94 -11.09 4.62
C SER A 218 32.19 -9.79 3.88
N SER A 219 33.21 -9.02 4.30
CA SER A 219 33.57 -7.77 3.64
C SER A 219 35.00 -7.87 3.11
N ASN A 220 35.23 -7.30 1.92
CA ASN A 220 36.55 -7.12 1.34
C ASN A 220 37.18 -5.76 1.70
N ARG A 221 36.50 -4.93 2.53
CA ARG A 221 36.98 -3.63 2.98
C ARG A 221 37.87 -3.79 4.22
N ALA A 222 38.90 -2.95 4.33
CA ALA A 222 39.73 -2.90 5.54
C ALA A 222 38.88 -2.57 6.78
N SER A 223 39.15 -3.23 7.91
CA SER A 223 38.40 -3.04 9.16
C SER A 223 38.50 -1.61 9.70
N GLU A 224 39.67 -1.00 9.56
CA GLU A 224 40.00 0.35 10.06
C GLU A 224 39.44 1.48 9.15
N LEU A 225 38.87 1.17 7.99
CA LEU A 225 38.40 2.17 7.05
C LEU A 225 37.06 2.73 7.53
N LYS A 226 37.03 4.03 7.86
CA LYS A 226 35.76 4.73 8.07
C LYS A 226 35.01 4.83 6.74
N GLU A 227 33.77 4.40 6.74
CA GLU A 227 32.88 4.51 5.57
C GLU A 227 31.42 4.62 6.02
N VAL A 228 30.60 5.34 5.25
CA VAL A 228 29.21 5.65 5.62
C VAL A 228 28.26 5.38 4.47
N TYR A 229 27.31 4.47 4.67
CA TYR A 229 26.24 4.17 3.71
C TYR A 229 24.89 4.57 4.28
N VAL A 230 24.09 5.27 3.47
CA VAL A 230 22.77 5.77 3.87
C VAL A 230 21.72 5.27 2.89
N LEU A 231 20.66 4.67 3.42
CA LEU A 231 19.45 4.36 2.68
C LEU A 231 18.36 5.30 3.17
N ILE A 232 17.82 6.14 2.26
CA ILE A 232 16.65 6.96 2.54
C ILE A 232 15.45 6.30 1.87
N ILE A 233 14.50 5.84 2.67
CA ILE A 233 13.24 5.28 2.19
C ILE A 233 12.21 6.41 2.21
N GLY A 234 11.80 6.86 1.02
CA GLY A 234 10.71 7.79 0.83
C GLY A 234 9.37 7.08 0.93
N GLU A 235 8.33 7.83 1.22
CA GLU A 235 6.96 7.35 1.35
C GLU A 235 6.06 8.07 0.33
N THR A 236 5.32 7.31 -0.47
CA THR A 236 4.26 7.82 -1.35
C THR A 236 4.71 8.83 -2.42
N SER A 237 6.02 8.93 -2.72
CA SER A 237 6.57 9.90 -3.66
C SER A 237 6.61 9.37 -5.09
N ARG A 238 5.75 9.89 -5.98
CA ARG A 238 5.68 9.46 -7.38
C ARG A 238 6.66 10.23 -8.28
N ALA A 239 7.24 9.54 -9.24
CA ALA A 239 8.25 10.09 -10.14
C ALA A 239 7.75 11.28 -11.00
N ASP A 240 6.47 11.29 -11.36
CA ASP A 240 5.87 12.31 -12.23
C ASP A 240 5.86 13.73 -11.65
N ASN A 241 6.08 13.89 -10.34
CA ASN A 241 6.19 15.20 -9.69
C ASN A 241 7.64 15.61 -9.36
N TRP A 242 8.63 14.87 -9.86
CA TRP A 242 10.05 15.20 -9.69
C TRP A 242 10.60 15.95 -10.88
N GLN A 243 11.09 17.19 -10.67
CA GLN A 243 11.76 17.99 -11.71
C GLN A 243 12.91 17.23 -12.36
N LEU A 244 13.68 16.48 -11.57
CA LEU A 244 14.79 15.64 -12.03
C LEU A 244 14.36 14.54 -12.99
N LEU A 245 13.08 14.19 -13.02
CA LEU A 245 12.47 13.15 -13.90
C LEU A 245 11.60 13.77 -15.00
N GLY A 246 11.76 15.08 -15.24
CA GLY A 246 11.10 15.79 -16.33
C GLY A 246 9.75 16.41 -15.97
N TYR A 247 9.47 16.64 -14.69
CA TYR A 247 8.33 17.44 -14.28
C TYR A 247 8.59 18.93 -14.53
N GLU A 248 7.56 19.66 -14.97
CA GLU A 248 7.72 21.08 -15.40
C GLU A 248 7.96 22.04 -14.22
N ARG A 249 7.53 21.65 -13.01
CA ARG A 249 7.64 22.52 -11.83
C ARG A 249 8.95 22.27 -11.09
N ALA A 250 9.49 23.32 -10.48
CA ALA A 250 10.76 23.28 -9.75
C ALA A 250 10.59 22.61 -8.36
N THR A 251 10.36 21.32 -8.34
CA THR A 251 10.20 20.52 -7.11
C THR A 251 11.52 20.00 -6.55
N ASN A 252 12.60 20.04 -7.33
CA ASN A 252 13.94 19.63 -6.88
C ASN A 252 14.98 20.76 -7.08
N PRO A 253 14.79 21.96 -6.49
CA PRO A 253 15.66 23.11 -6.77
C PRO A 253 17.09 22.91 -6.25
N LEU A 254 17.31 22.14 -5.19
CA LEU A 254 18.63 21.91 -4.61
C LEU A 254 19.36 20.77 -5.31
N LEU A 255 18.71 19.63 -5.48
CA LEU A 255 19.31 18.45 -6.12
C LEU A 255 19.61 18.69 -7.60
N SER A 256 18.83 19.51 -8.30
CA SER A 256 19.10 19.86 -9.70
C SER A 256 20.40 20.65 -9.90
N GLN A 257 20.95 21.24 -8.85
CA GLN A 257 22.23 21.95 -8.85
C GLN A 257 23.41 21.09 -8.41
N ARG A 258 23.15 19.83 -8.03
CA ARG A 258 24.19 18.93 -7.55
C ARG A 258 24.84 18.17 -8.69
N ASP A 259 26.17 18.19 -8.70
CA ASP A 259 26.96 17.30 -9.56
C ASP A 259 26.96 15.87 -8.98
N SER A 260 27.19 14.91 -9.85
CA SER A 260 27.41 13.50 -9.47
C SER A 260 26.20 12.77 -8.90
N LEU A 261 24.97 13.24 -9.16
CA LEU A 261 23.76 12.48 -8.93
C LEU A 261 23.50 11.51 -10.09
N LEU A 262 23.22 10.27 -9.77
CA LEU A 262 22.74 9.25 -10.70
C LEU A 262 21.25 9.06 -10.51
N ILE A 263 20.47 9.35 -11.56
CA ILE A 263 19.01 9.40 -11.54
C ILE A 263 18.48 8.31 -12.45
N PHE A 264 17.65 7.42 -11.92
CA PHE A 264 17.11 6.28 -12.65
C PHE A 264 15.66 6.57 -13.04
N SER A 265 15.45 6.96 -14.29
CA SER A 265 14.18 7.50 -14.77
C SER A 265 13.07 6.48 -14.99
N LYS A 266 13.39 5.19 -14.98
CA LYS A 266 12.44 4.09 -15.29
C LYS A 266 12.30 3.11 -14.13
N ALA A 267 12.41 3.60 -12.90
CA ALA A 267 12.27 2.76 -11.71
C ALA A 267 10.79 2.54 -11.37
N LEU A 268 10.38 1.29 -11.29
CA LEU A 268 9.04 0.91 -10.83
C LEU A 268 9.12 0.15 -9.52
N SER A 269 8.28 0.52 -8.55
CA SER A 269 8.05 -0.28 -7.35
C SER A 269 7.33 -1.58 -7.69
N GLN A 270 7.68 -2.64 -6.99
CA GLN A 270 7.06 -3.95 -7.16
C GLN A 270 5.83 -4.15 -6.27
N SER A 271 5.45 -3.14 -5.51
CA SER A 271 4.22 -3.08 -4.72
C SER A 271 3.75 -1.63 -4.58
N ASN A 272 2.46 -1.43 -4.32
CA ASN A 272 1.85 -0.13 -4.05
C ASN A 272 1.46 0.04 -2.56
N THR A 273 2.08 -0.76 -1.67
CA THR A 273 1.82 -0.73 -0.23
C THR A 273 3.12 -0.79 0.55
N THR A 274 3.26 0.07 1.57
CA THR A 274 4.47 0.20 2.40
C THR A 274 4.85 -1.12 3.08
N HIS A 275 3.87 -1.86 3.61
CA HIS A 275 4.12 -3.13 4.32
C HIS A 275 4.63 -4.28 3.43
N LYS A 276 4.65 -4.12 2.11
CA LYS A 276 5.29 -5.05 1.15
C LYS A 276 6.53 -4.42 0.51
N SER A 277 6.43 -3.16 0.11
CA SER A 277 7.48 -2.47 -0.60
C SER A 277 8.73 -2.32 0.27
N VAL A 278 8.61 -1.82 1.49
CA VAL A 278 9.76 -1.63 2.40
C VAL A 278 10.43 -2.96 2.79
N PRO A 279 9.70 -4.05 3.13
CA PRO A 279 10.31 -5.36 3.29
C PRO A 279 11.06 -5.88 2.04
N LEU A 280 10.54 -5.67 0.84
CA LEU A 280 11.25 -6.01 -0.40
C LEU A 280 12.54 -5.19 -0.57
N LEU A 281 12.55 -3.90 -0.16
CA LEU A 281 13.74 -3.04 -0.21
C LEU A 281 14.84 -3.48 0.75
N LEU A 282 14.43 -3.89 1.95
CA LEU A 282 15.35 -4.18 3.05
C LEU A 282 15.85 -5.62 3.06
N THR A 283 15.31 -6.50 2.23
CA THR A 283 15.69 -7.93 2.23
C THR A 283 16.14 -8.40 0.86
N CYS A 284 16.73 -9.59 0.80
CA CYS A 284 17.06 -10.29 -0.44
C CYS A 284 15.84 -10.98 -1.08
N THR A 285 14.63 -10.81 -0.53
CA THR A 285 13.43 -11.44 -1.08
C THR A 285 12.99 -10.75 -2.36
N THR A 286 12.43 -11.53 -3.26
CA THR A 286 11.83 -11.04 -4.52
C THR A 286 10.33 -11.28 -4.49
N PRO A 287 9.53 -10.69 -5.37
CA PRO A 287 8.09 -11.02 -5.45
C PRO A 287 7.82 -12.52 -5.56
N ALA A 288 8.71 -13.28 -6.21
CA ALA A 288 8.56 -14.72 -6.37
C ALA A 288 8.80 -15.52 -5.07
N THR A 289 9.59 -14.99 -4.15
CA THR A 289 9.95 -15.67 -2.90
C THR A 289 9.30 -15.03 -1.67
N PHE A 290 8.72 -13.86 -1.79
CA PHE A 290 8.21 -13.07 -0.67
C PHE A 290 7.23 -13.86 0.22
N GLY A 291 6.22 -14.48 -0.37
CA GLY A 291 5.17 -15.18 0.37
C GLY A 291 5.66 -16.24 1.35
N ASP A 292 6.79 -16.86 1.04
CA ASP A 292 7.39 -17.92 1.87
C ASP A 292 8.56 -17.41 2.71
N SER A 293 9.44 -16.59 2.13
CA SER A 293 10.73 -16.23 2.72
C SER A 293 10.66 -15.09 3.71
N ILE A 294 9.76 -14.11 3.52
CA ILE A 294 9.74 -12.88 4.31
C ILE A 294 9.59 -13.14 5.83
N TYR A 295 8.90 -14.21 6.20
CA TYR A 295 8.65 -14.56 7.60
C TYR A 295 9.88 -15.15 8.32
N SER A 296 10.98 -15.38 7.60
CA SER A 296 12.21 -15.96 8.16
C SER A 296 13.48 -15.25 7.72
N THR A 297 13.41 -14.28 6.81
CA THR A 297 14.57 -13.54 6.28
C THR A 297 14.79 -12.27 7.09
N LYS A 298 16.03 -12.03 7.54
CA LYS A 298 16.43 -10.77 8.18
C LYS A 298 16.71 -9.67 7.16
N SER A 299 16.74 -8.42 7.65
CA SER A 299 17.01 -7.26 6.82
C SER A 299 18.51 -7.11 6.53
N ILE A 300 18.81 -6.25 5.56
CA ILE A 300 20.17 -5.83 5.20
C ILE A 300 20.94 -5.28 6.41
N ILE A 301 20.26 -4.71 7.40
CA ILE A 301 20.88 -4.20 8.63
C ILE A 301 21.70 -5.30 9.33
N THR A 302 21.13 -6.51 9.43
CA THR A 302 21.84 -7.67 9.98
C THR A 302 23.09 -8.01 9.18
N ALA A 303 23.05 -7.93 7.83
CA ALA A 303 24.23 -8.20 7.00
C ALA A 303 25.36 -7.19 7.27
N PHE A 304 25.05 -5.90 7.42
CA PHE A 304 26.01 -4.86 7.79
C PHE A 304 26.59 -5.09 9.19
N LYS A 305 25.77 -5.44 10.16
CA LYS A 305 26.25 -5.76 11.53
C LYS A 305 27.22 -6.93 11.55
N GLN A 306 26.97 -7.97 10.76
CA GLN A 306 27.84 -9.15 10.68
C GLN A 306 29.26 -8.82 10.22
N VAL A 307 29.44 -7.71 9.49
CA VAL A 307 30.77 -7.27 9.02
C VAL A 307 31.29 -6.03 9.77
N GLY A 308 30.71 -5.73 10.93
CA GLY A 308 31.25 -4.75 11.88
C GLY A 308 30.80 -3.30 11.66
N TYR A 309 29.70 -3.05 10.96
CA TYR A 309 29.11 -1.70 10.90
C TYR A 309 28.29 -1.42 12.15
N SER A 310 28.40 -0.21 12.68
CA SER A 310 27.41 0.37 13.58
C SER A 310 26.20 0.83 12.79
N THR A 311 25.00 0.45 13.23
CA THR A 311 23.78 0.58 12.43
C THR A 311 22.72 1.42 13.11
N ALA A 312 22.00 2.23 12.32
CA ALA A 312 20.86 3.01 12.81
C ALA A 312 19.65 2.90 11.89
N PHE A 313 18.46 2.92 12.50
CA PHE A 313 17.18 3.07 11.81
C PHE A 313 16.38 4.20 12.45
N PHE A 314 16.25 5.32 11.74
CA PHE A 314 15.49 6.48 12.20
C PHE A 314 14.28 6.68 11.31
N SER A 315 13.09 6.63 11.90
CA SER A 315 11.83 6.68 11.20
C SER A 315 10.96 7.85 11.68
N ASN A 316 10.38 8.57 10.70
CA ASN A 316 9.27 9.49 10.94
C ASN A 316 7.91 8.79 10.80
N GLN A 317 7.86 7.51 11.03
CA GLN A 317 6.60 6.76 11.14
C GLN A 317 6.38 6.34 12.59
N ALA A 318 5.18 5.88 12.93
CA ALA A 318 4.92 5.22 14.20
C ALA A 318 5.05 3.70 14.03
N ARG A 319 5.40 2.99 15.10
CA ARG A 319 5.36 1.53 15.11
C ARG A 319 3.94 1.02 14.88
N ASN A 320 3.84 -0.02 14.10
CA ASN A 320 2.55 -0.63 13.73
C ASN A 320 2.56 -2.16 13.75
N HIS A 321 3.57 -2.76 14.38
CA HIS A 321 3.76 -4.21 14.52
C HIS A 321 3.92 -4.96 13.18
N SER A 322 4.40 -4.27 12.15
CA SER A 322 4.76 -4.84 10.84
C SER A 322 6.21 -5.33 10.80
N PHE A 323 6.61 -5.88 9.65
CA PHE A 323 8.02 -6.25 9.39
C PHE A 323 8.98 -5.06 9.55
N ILE A 324 8.52 -3.83 9.29
CA ILE A 324 9.35 -2.63 9.37
C ILE A 324 9.85 -2.44 10.80
N ASP A 325 9.00 -2.65 11.81
CA ASP A 325 9.39 -2.55 13.21
C ASP A 325 10.45 -3.60 13.56
N PHE A 326 10.25 -4.85 13.14
CA PHE A 326 11.20 -5.93 13.41
C PHE A 326 12.54 -5.70 12.70
N PHE A 327 12.54 -5.19 11.47
CA PHE A 327 13.76 -4.87 10.74
C PHE A 327 14.50 -3.67 11.39
N ALA A 328 13.76 -2.66 11.82
CA ALA A 328 14.32 -1.53 12.54
C ALA A 328 15.01 -1.97 13.86
N GLU A 329 14.40 -2.92 14.58
CA GLU A 329 14.95 -3.48 15.82
C GLU A 329 16.23 -4.32 15.60
N GLU A 330 16.59 -4.66 14.38
CA GLU A 330 17.88 -5.27 14.07
C GLU A 330 19.04 -4.25 14.20
N ALA A 331 18.77 -2.94 14.11
CA ALA A 331 19.79 -1.90 14.23
C ALA A 331 20.29 -1.72 15.67
N ASP A 332 21.50 -1.16 15.83
CA ASP A 332 22.07 -0.83 17.14
C ASP A 332 21.37 0.38 17.76
N SER A 333 20.86 1.29 16.93
CA SER A 333 20.07 2.45 17.35
C SER A 333 18.79 2.54 16.53
N THR A 334 17.64 2.52 17.21
CA THR A 334 16.31 2.56 16.57
C THR A 334 15.46 3.65 17.20
N ILE A 335 14.93 4.55 16.38
CA ILE A 335 14.03 5.63 16.81
C ILE A 335 12.85 5.72 15.84
N PHE A 336 11.64 5.71 16.38
CA PHE A 336 10.41 6.06 15.69
C PHE A 336 9.86 7.34 16.32
N ILE A 337 10.02 8.48 15.65
CA ILE A 337 9.71 9.78 16.28
C ILE A 337 8.21 9.98 16.49
N ARG A 338 7.33 9.33 15.69
CA ARG A 338 5.86 9.43 15.83
C ARG A 338 5.27 8.46 16.87
N ASP A 339 6.07 7.70 17.59
CA ASP A 339 5.58 6.87 18.70
C ASP A 339 5.02 7.72 19.86
N ASP A 340 5.32 9.01 19.89
CA ASP A 340 4.74 9.98 20.84
C ASP A 340 3.31 10.44 20.45
N GLY A 341 2.80 10.01 19.29
CA GLY A 341 1.49 10.36 18.79
C GLY A 341 1.39 11.78 18.19
N GLN A 342 2.53 12.47 18.00
CA GLN A 342 2.58 13.81 17.41
C GLN A 342 2.87 13.75 15.91
N HIS A 343 2.58 14.87 15.24
CA HIS A 343 2.93 15.06 13.83
C HIS A 343 4.33 15.67 13.74
N HIS A 344 5.29 14.89 13.27
CA HIS A 344 6.68 15.31 13.04
C HIS A 344 6.94 15.53 11.55
N LYS A 345 7.96 16.34 11.25
CA LYS A 345 8.45 16.57 9.89
C LYS A 345 9.71 15.72 9.64
N ASP A 346 9.92 15.32 8.39
CA ASP A 346 11.08 14.49 8.04
C ASP A 346 12.42 15.17 8.33
N ALA A 347 12.47 16.51 8.31
CA ALA A 347 13.64 17.28 8.68
C ALA A 347 14.13 17.00 10.12
N GLU A 348 13.25 16.52 11.02
CA GLU A 348 13.60 16.17 12.39
C GLU A 348 14.46 14.90 12.49
N LEU A 349 14.55 14.11 11.42
CA LEU A 349 15.49 12.99 11.32
C LEU A 349 16.96 13.46 11.20
N LEU A 350 17.21 14.66 10.67
CA LEU A 350 18.56 15.16 10.41
C LEU A 350 19.41 15.39 11.69
N PRO A 351 18.89 15.96 12.78
CA PRO A 351 19.63 16.04 14.04
C PRO A 351 20.05 14.66 14.58
N MET A 352 19.19 13.65 14.48
CA MET A 352 19.48 12.28 14.91
C MET A 352 20.56 11.65 14.04
N PHE A 353 20.43 11.79 12.72
CA PHE A 353 21.42 11.36 11.74
C PHE A 353 22.80 11.95 12.01
N ARG A 354 22.90 13.26 12.17
CA ARG A 354 24.17 13.95 12.46
C ARG A 354 24.75 13.54 13.81
N LYS A 355 23.91 13.43 14.84
CA LYS A 355 24.33 12.97 16.17
C LYS A 355 24.90 11.56 16.12
N PHE A 356 24.26 10.64 15.39
CA PHE A 356 24.75 9.28 15.26
C PHE A 356 26.12 9.24 14.57
N ILE A 357 26.31 9.96 13.47
CA ILE A 357 27.60 10.07 12.78
C ILE A 357 28.70 10.63 13.70
N THR A 358 28.39 11.69 14.45
CA THR A 358 29.41 12.33 15.32
C THR A 358 29.75 11.49 16.53
N SER A 359 28.81 10.70 17.06
CA SER A 359 29.07 9.80 18.19
C SER A 359 29.85 8.53 17.80
N HIS A 360 29.94 8.21 16.48
CA HIS A 360 30.62 7.03 15.93
C HIS A 360 31.67 7.46 14.88
N ASP A 361 32.44 8.51 15.18
CA ASP A 361 33.25 9.20 14.17
C ASP A 361 34.36 8.36 13.54
N THR A 362 34.79 7.27 14.17
CA THR A 362 35.85 6.38 13.67
C THR A 362 35.31 5.06 13.10
N GLU A 363 34.02 4.88 13.07
CA GLU A 363 33.39 3.59 12.75
C GLU A 363 32.86 3.52 11.30
N LYS A 364 32.61 2.30 10.86
CA LYS A 364 31.81 2.03 9.66
C LYS A 364 30.32 2.17 10.00
N LEU A 365 29.58 2.93 9.21
CA LEU A 365 28.19 3.24 9.51
C LEU A 365 27.26 2.81 8.39
N PHE A 366 26.14 2.18 8.77
CA PHE A 366 24.97 1.99 7.90
C PHE A 366 23.74 2.60 8.56
N ILE A 367 23.11 3.55 7.89
CA ILE A 367 22.00 4.33 8.43
C ILE A 367 20.81 4.25 7.49
N VAL A 368 19.66 3.87 8.03
CA VAL A 368 18.38 3.93 7.32
C VAL A 368 17.59 5.14 7.85
N LEU A 369 17.18 6.01 6.94
CA LEU A 369 16.24 7.11 7.21
C LEU A 369 14.92 6.77 6.54
N HIS A 370 13.88 6.53 7.33
CA HIS A 370 12.55 6.19 6.85
C HIS A 370 11.62 7.37 7.06
N THR A 371 11.24 8.02 5.96
CA THR A 371 10.47 9.27 5.98
C THR A 371 8.96 9.01 6.06
N TYR A 372 8.19 10.03 6.39
CA TYR A 372 6.74 10.06 6.18
C TYR A 372 6.38 10.68 4.82
N GLY A 373 7.34 11.31 4.21
CA GLY A 373 7.38 11.75 2.81
C GLY A 373 6.18 12.52 2.34
N SER A 374 5.59 12.02 1.26
CA SER A 374 4.41 12.61 0.61
C SER A 374 3.10 11.93 1.00
N HIS A 375 3.05 11.24 2.14
CA HIS A 375 1.81 10.61 2.62
C HIS A 375 0.71 11.64 2.90
N PHE A 376 -0.51 11.32 2.54
CA PHE A 376 -1.68 12.16 2.82
C PHE A 376 -1.85 12.33 4.34
N ASN A 377 -2.22 13.50 4.88
CA ASN A 377 -2.63 14.78 4.29
C ASN A 377 -1.39 15.64 3.95
N TYR A 378 -1.16 15.95 2.68
CA TYR A 378 0.07 16.58 2.18
C TYR A 378 0.43 17.91 2.86
N LYS A 379 -0.56 18.79 3.12
CA LYS A 379 -0.35 20.11 3.75
C LYS A 379 0.25 20.02 5.16
N ASP A 380 0.17 18.87 5.80
CA ASP A 380 0.68 18.63 7.14
C ASP A 380 2.13 18.09 7.11
N ARG A 381 2.77 17.99 5.93
CA ARG A 381 4.14 17.46 5.76
C ARG A 381 5.21 18.53 5.68
N PHE A 382 4.83 19.81 5.56
CA PHE A 382 5.75 20.95 5.51
C PHE A 382 5.24 22.09 6.40
N GLU A 383 6.15 23.02 6.73
CA GLU A 383 5.75 24.24 7.42
C GLU A 383 5.25 25.29 6.41
N PRO A 384 4.24 26.10 6.77
CA PRO A 384 3.65 27.08 5.84
C PRO A 384 4.64 28.05 5.20
N GLU A 385 5.68 28.44 5.93
CA GLU A 385 6.75 29.32 5.46
C GLU A 385 7.66 28.67 4.40
N HIS A 386 7.64 27.34 4.30
CA HIS A 386 8.40 26.60 3.29
C HIS A 386 7.57 26.25 2.05
N ALA A 387 6.30 26.64 2.01
CA ALA A 387 5.43 26.39 0.87
C ALA A 387 5.84 27.22 -0.35
N VAL A 388 6.24 26.55 -1.43
CA VAL A 388 6.60 27.16 -2.71
C VAL A 388 5.37 27.27 -3.62
N PHE A 389 4.52 26.26 -3.62
CA PHE A 389 3.34 26.16 -4.48
C PHE A 389 2.07 26.47 -3.71
N THR A 390 1.34 27.50 -4.18
CA THR A 390 0.12 28.01 -3.53
C THR A 390 -0.99 28.23 -4.55
N PRO A 391 -2.30 28.24 -4.17
CA PRO A 391 -2.84 27.87 -2.86
C PRO A 391 -2.83 26.36 -2.62
N TYR A 392 -2.83 25.91 -1.34
CA TYR A 392 -2.79 24.50 -0.96
C TYR A 392 -3.73 24.14 0.21
N ASN A 393 -4.61 25.08 0.62
CA ASN A 393 -5.33 24.99 1.92
C ASN A 393 -6.66 24.24 1.88
N LYS A 394 -7.20 23.87 0.71
CA LYS A 394 -8.44 23.10 0.67
C LYS A 394 -8.23 21.71 1.27
N ALA A 395 -9.01 21.45 2.32
CA ALA A 395 -8.88 20.21 3.09
C ALA A 395 -9.56 19.00 2.42
N ALA A 396 -10.55 19.22 1.54
CA ALA A 396 -11.30 18.12 0.94
C ALA A 396 -10.55 17.52 -0.25
N ALA A 397 -10.20 16.25 -0.16
CA ALA A 397 -9.69 15.47 -1.28
C ALA A 397 -10.83 15.20 -2.27
N SER A 398 -10.87 15.98 -3.33
CA SER A 398 -11.81 15.82 -4.43
C SER A 398 -11.16 16.21 -5.76
N ALA A 399 -11.67 15.68 -6.86
CA ALA A 399 -11.20 16.03 -8.20
C ALA A 399 -11.29 17.55 -8.49
N GLU A 400 -12.29 18.23 -7.92
CA GLU A 400 -12.46 19.68 -8.04
C GLU A 400 -11.32 20.46 -7.38
N ASN A 401 -10.73 19.92 -6.32
CA ASN A 401 -9.64 20.52 -5.56
C ASN A 401 -8.26 20.03 -6.01
N ARG A 402 -8.18 19.24 -7.10
CA ARG A 402 -6.94 18.60 -7.55
C ARG A 402 -5.76 19.57 -7.69
N ALA A 403 -5.99 20.77 -8.20
CA ALA A 403 -4.91 21.76 -8.38
C ALA A 403 -4.26 22.14 -7.04
N GLU A 404 -5.05 22.34 -5.99
CA GLU A 404 -4.53 22.65 -4.65
C GLU A 404 -3.90 21.43 -3.97
N LEU A 405 -4.43 20.22 -4.22
CA LEU A 405 -3.82 18.97 -3.76
C LEU A 405 -2.44 18.75 -4.39
N ILE A 406 -2.30 19.01 -5.70
CA ILE A 406 -1.01 18.94 -6.39
C ILE A 406 -0.04 20.00 -5.84
N ASN A 407 -0.50 21.22 -5.54
CA ASN A 407 0.35 22.23 -4.91
C ASN A 407 0.87 21.75 -3.54
N ALA A 408 -0.02 21.19 -2.70
CA ALA A 408 0.38 20.63 -1.42
C ALA A 408 1.36 19.45 -1.60
N TYR A 409 1.07 18.56 -2.53
CA TYR A 409 1.91 17.40 -2.83
C TYR A 409 3.29 17.82 -3.35
N ASP A 410 3.38 18.77 -4.28
CA ASP A 410 4.65 19.28 -4.80
C ASP A 410 5.49 19.94 -3.71
N ASN A 411 4.88 20.60 -2.73
CA ASN A 411 5.61 21.14 -1.57
C ASN A 411 6.25 20.01 -0.72
N THR A 412 5.64 18.83 -0.64
CA THR A 412 6.28 17.69 0.05
C THR A 412 7.52 17.20 -0.68
N ILE A 413 7.52 17.24 -2.02
CA ILE A 413 8.70 16.89 -2.82
C ILE A 413 9.83 17.90 -2.60
N VAL A 414 9.52 19.21 -2.49
CA VAL A 414 10.52 20.24 -2.15
C VAL A 414 11.14 19.96 -0.77
N MET A 415 10.37 19.49 0.20
CA MET A 415 10.92 19.11 1.52
C MET A 415 11.83 17.88 1.42
N THR A 416 11.44 16.90 0.62
CA THR A 416 12.26 15.70 0.35
C THR A 416 13.57 16.08 -0.36
N ASP A 417 13.52 16.99 -1.33
CA ASP A 417 14.70 17.56 -1.99
C ASP A 417 15.67 18.16 -0.97
N ALA A 418 15.17 18.99 -0.06
CA ALA A 418 15.97 19.62 0.98
C ALA A 418 16.57 18.60 1.97
N LEU A 419 15.81 17.56 2.34
CA LEU A 419 16.29 16.48 3.21
C LEU A 419 17.48 15.75 2.58
N ILE A 420 17.32 15.30 1.33
CA ILE A 420 18.35 14.56 0.59
C ILE A 420 19.61 15.45 0.42
N ASP A 421 19.40 16.71 0.06
CA ASP A 421 20.49 17.67 -0.09
C ASP A 421 21.32 17.85 1.17
N GLN A 422 20.66 17.92 2.35
CA GLN A 422 21.32 18.04 3.64
C GLN A 422 22.05 16.76 4.04
N VAL A 423 21.50 15.57 3.73
CA VAL A 423 22.18 14.28 3.93
C VAL A 423 23.46 14.23 3.10
N ILE A 424 23.38 14.53 1.80
CA ILE A 424 24.56 14.56 0.91
C ILE A 424 25.60 15.57 1.41
N SER A 425 25.15 16.77 1.82
CA SER A 425 26.04 17.80 2.37
C SER A 425 26.78 17.34 3.62
N THR A 426 26.09 16.63 4.50
CA THR A 426 26.70 16.06 5.71
C THR A 426 27.72 14.97 5.34
N LEU A 427 27.39 14.07 4.41
CA LEU A 427 28.30 13.02 3.96
C LEU A 427 29.56 13.57 3.28
N LYS A 428 29.43 14.62 2.47
CA LYS A 428 30.57 15.31 1.83
C LYS A 428 31.59 15.85 2.84
N GLN A 429 31.12 16.36 3.98
CA GLN A 429 31.99 16.91 5.03
C GLN A 429 32.80 15.86 5.77
N LEU A 430 32.45 14.58 5.66
CA LEU A 430 33.17 13.51 6.34
C LEU A 430 34.49 13.13 5.66
N HIS A 431 34.67 13.51 4.39
CA HIS A 431 35.86 13.18 3.58
C HIS A 431 36.25 11.70 3.68
N CYS A 432 35.27 10.80 3.64
CA CYS A 432 35.44 9.35 3.65
C CYS A 432 34.58 8.70 2.56
N PRO A 433 34.85 7.45 2.22
CA PRO A 433 33.99 6.67 1.32
C PRO A 433 32.56 6.67 1.84
N ALA A 434 31.65 7.19 1.04
CA ALA A 434 30.23 7.29 1.39
C ALA A 434 29.34 7.14 0.16
N ALA A 435 28.14 6.57 0.37
CA ALA A 435 27.10 6.56 -0.65
C ALA A 435 25.72 6.74 0.02
N MET A 436 24.80 7.30 -0.77
CA MET A 436 23.40 7.44 -0.39
C MET A 436 22.53 6.93 -1.52
N ILE A 437 21.55 6.07 -1.20
CA ILE A 437 20.45 5.71 -2.08
C ILE A 437 19.18 6.30 -1.49
N TYR A 438 18.43 7.04 -2.32
CA TYR A 438 17.06 7.45 -2.06
C TYR A 438 16.13 6.76 -3.04
N LEU A 439 15.02 6.25 -2.54
CA LEU A 439 13.90 5.82 -3.36
C LEU A 439 12.61 5.96 -2.58
N SER A 440 11.48 6.15 -3.29
CA SER A 440 10.19 5.98 -2.65
C SER A 440 9.75 4.53 -2.69
N ASP A 441 9.10 4.10 -1.66
CA ASP A 441 8.54 2.75 -1.55
C ASP A 441 7.43 2.50 -2.58
N HIS A 442 6.53 3.47 -2.80
CA HIS A 442 5.54 3.55 -3.87
C HIS A 442 5.17 5.00 -4.17
N GLY A 443 4.29 5.21 -5.12
CA GLY A 443 3.68 6.50 -5.43
C GLY A 443 2.19 6.54 -5.05
N GLU A 444 1.43 7.45 -5.67
CA GLU A 444 0.05 7.73 -5.29
C GLU A 444 -0.77 8.30 -6.45
N ASP A 445 -2.07 8.01 -6.46
CA ASP A 445 -3.04 8.66 -7.35
C ASP A 445 -3.55 9.97 -6.72
N ILE A 446 -3.67 11.02 -7.53
CA ILE A 446 -4.22 12.33 -7.13
C ILE A 446 -5.21 12.79 -8.19
N PHE A 447 -6.28 12.01 -8.42
CA PHE A 447 -7.30 12.27 -9.45
C PHE A 447 -6.70 12.52 -10.85
N ASP A 448 -5.75 11.67 -11.26
CA ASP A 448 -4.91 11.88 -12.44
C ASP A 448 -5.60 11.62 -13.76
N ASP A 449 -6.60 10.77 -13.78
CA ASP A 449 -7.36 10.38 -14.97
C ASP A 449 -8.86 10.22 -14.70
N CYS A 450 -9.61 9.76 -15.69
CA CYS A 450 -11.07 9.64 -15.63
C CYS A 450 -11.57 8.60 -14.59
N ARG A 451 -10.69 7.75 -14.04
CA ARG A 451 -11.03 6.82 -12.95
C ARG A 451 -11.28 7.57 -11.64
N GLY A 452 -10.77 8.80 -11.50
CA GLY A 452 -10.95 9.62 -10.31
C GLY A 452 -10.35 9.00 -9.05
N ARG A 453 -9.28 8.19 -9.19
CA ARG A 453 -8.62 7.51 -8.08
C ARG A 453 -7.85 8.50 -7.21
N PHE A 454 -7.80 8.17 -5.93
CA PHE A 454 -7.08 8.95 -4.94
C PHE A 454 -6.40 8.01 -3.94
N LEU A 455 -5.19 8.37 -3.46
CA LEU A 455 -4.32 7.58 -2.59
C LEU A 455 -3.68 6.37 -3.28
N HIS A 456 -3.12 5.49 -2.48
CA HIS A 456 -2.39 4.27 -2.85
C HIS A 456 -3.07 3.02 -2.26
N ALA A 457 -2.41 1.88 -2.31
CA ALA A 457 -2.88 0.60 -1.78
C ALA A 457 -4.19 0.11 -2.41
N SER A 458 -4.50 0.54 -3.64
CA SER A 458 -5.61 -0.05 -4.38
C SER A 458 -5.33 -1.51 -4.71
N PRO A 459 -6.35 -2.40 -4.74
CA PRO A 459 -6.17 -3.82 -5.05
C PRO A 459 -5.51 -4.07 -6.42
N VAL A 460 -5.75 -3.16 -7.36
CA VAL A 460 -5.11 -3.11 -8.67
C VAL A 460 -4.24 -1.87 -8.73
N PRO A 461 -2.92 -2.01 -8.99
CA PRO A 461 -2.03 -0.86 -9.04
C PRO A 461 -2.36 0.08 -10.21
N THR A 462 -1.89 1.32 -10.10
CA THR A 462 -1.83 2.26 -11.22
C THR A 462 -0.39 2.60 -11.56
N TYR A 463 -0.18 3.17 -12.75
CA TYR A 463 1.11 3.74 -13.11
C TYR A 463 1.64 4.72 -12.05
N TYR A 464 0.79 5.60 -11.54
CA TYR A 464 1.17 6.64 -10.56
C TYR A 464 1.54 6.06 -9.19
N GLN A 465 1.00 4.90 -8.83
CA GLN A 465 1.33 4.21 -7.58
C GLN A 465 2.65 3.44 -7.64
N ILE A 466 3.14 3.11 -8.83
CA ILE A 466 4.34 2.27 -8.97
C ILE A 466 5.55 2.97 -9.60
N HIS A 467 5.38 4.08 -10.35
CA HIS A 467 6.51 4.82 -10.89
C HIS A 467 7.11 5.75 -9.84
N VAL A 468 8.31 5.44 -9.39
CA VAL A 468 8.96 6.06 -8.23
C VAL A 468 10.33 6.65 -8.57
N PRO A 469 10.76 7.71 -7.87
CA PRO A 469 12.12 8.23 -7.99
C PRO A 469 13.12 7.23 -7.35
N LEU A 470 14.25 7.03 -8.02
CA LEU A 470 15.42 6.32 -7.52
C LEU A 470 16.67 7.15 -7.82
N ILE A 471 17.41 7.50 -6.78
CA ILE A 471 18.59 8.36 -6.84
C ILE A 471 19.73 7.69 -6.10
N LEU A 472 20.91 7.71 -6.70
CA LEU A 472 22.17 7.27 -6.09
C LEU A 472 23.17 8.45 -6.09
N TRP A 473 23.82 8.65 -4.97
CA TRP A 473 24.97 9.54 -4.83
C TRP A 473 26.15 8.79 -4.22
N MET A 474 27.35 9.06 -4.69
CA MET A 474 28.60 8.51 -4.19
C MET A 474 29.62 9.61 -3.94
N SER A 475 30.38 9.50 -2.86
CA SER A 475 31.46 10.44 -2.55
C SER A 475 32.66 10.26 -3.50
N PRO A 476 33.47 11.32 -3.74
CA PRO A 476 34.72 11.18 -4.50
C PRO A 476 35.67 10.14 -3.89
N GLU A 477 35.70 10.01 -2.56
CA GLU A 477 36.52 9.06 -1.83
C GLU A 477 36.11 7.61 -2.14
N LEU A 478 34.80 7.32 -2.29
CA LEU A 478 34.35 6.00 -2.70
C LEU A 478 34.78 5.68 -4.13
N ASN A 479 34.72 6.68 -5.03
CA ASN A 479 35.21 6.51 -6.41
C ASN A 479 36.72 6.25 -6.50
N THR A 480 37.53 6.64 -5.50
CA THR A 480 38.94 6.26 -5.46
C THR A 480 39.15 4.80 -5.10
N ILE A 481 38.20 4.19 -4.38
CA ILE A 481 38.25 2.75 -4.06
C ILE A 481 37.88 1.93 -5.30
N ASP A 482 36.77 2.29 -5.96
CA ASP A 482 36.32 1.62 -7.20
C ASP A 482 35.51 2.58 -8.08
N ASN A 483 36.16 3.14 -9.08
CA ASN A 483 35.53 4.05 -10.03
C ASN A 483 34.53 3.34 -10.97
N SER A 484 34.57 2.01 -11.05
CA SER A 484 33.64 1.25 -11.91
C SER A 484 32.19 1.37 -11.42
N PHE A 485 31.95 1.58 -10.13
CA PHE A 485 30.62 1.74 -9.58
C PHE A 485 29.86 2.91 -10.21
N TYR A 486 30.52 4.07 -10.29
CA TYR A 486 29.93 5.25 -10.87
C TYR A 486 29.68 5.10 -12.38
N VAL A 487 30.66 4.52 -13.09
CA VAL A 487 30.56 4.28 -14.54
C VAL A 487 29.43 3.31 -14.86
N ASN A 488 29.37 2.17 -14.16
CA ASN A 488 28.35 1.16 -14.38
C ASN A 488 26.94 1.71 -14.07
N ALA A 489 26.79 2.36 -12.92
CA ALA A 489 25.50 2.98 -12.55
C ALA A 489 25.06 4.03 -13.58
N GLY A 490 26.01 4.82 -14.11
CA GLY A 490 25.77 5.78 -15.19
C GLY A 490 25.22 5.12 -16.47
N CYS A 491 25.73 3.95 -16.82
CA CYS A 491 25.23 3.17 -17.95
C CYS A 491 23.80 2.66 -17.74
N HIS A 492 23.38 2.43 -16.49
CA HIS A 492 22.09 1.83 -16.16
C HIS A 492 20.95 2.84 -15.89
N GLN A 493 21.18 4.15 -15.93
CA GLN A 493 20.17 5.18 -15.60
C GLN A 493 18.88 5.09 -16.44
N ASN A 494 18.98 4.56 -17.67
CA ASN A 494 17.86 4.40 -18.58
C ASN A 494 17.31 2.97 -18.67
N ASN A 495 17.80 2.07 -17.84
CA ASN A 495 17.33 0.70 -17.80
C ASN A 495 15.97 0.59 -17.12
N ASN A 496 15.25 -0.48 -17.41
CA ASN A 496 14.00 -0.79 -16.77
C ASN A 496 14.26 -1.40 -15.38
N ILE A 497 14.22 -0.61 -14.32
CA ILE A 497 14.61 -1.01 -12.98
C ILE A 497 13.38 -1.39 -12.15
N ALA A 498 13.42 -2.55 -11.50
CA ALA A 498 12.57 -2.89 -10.38
C ALA A 498 13.20 -2.32 -9.10
N SER A 499 12.68 -1.22 -8.58
CA SER A 499 13.34 -0.43 -7.53
C SER A 499 13.60 -1.22 -6.26
N ASN A 500 12.65 -2.06 -5.86
CA ASN A 500 12.76 -2.88 -4.65
C ASN A 500 13.84 -3.98 -4.81
N ASP A 501 13.99 -4.53 -6.01
CA ASP A 501 14.89 -5.65 -6.29
C ASP A 501 16.38 -5.24 -6.29
N VAL A 502 16.68 -3.99 -6.66
CA VAL A 502 18.08 -3.56 -6.87
C VAL A 502 18.75 -3.00 -5.61
N VAL A 503 17.98 -2.49 -4.64
CA VAL A 503 18.51 -1.71 -3.51
C VAL A 503 19.38 -2.58 -2.61
N PHE A 504 18.87 -3.73 -2.15
CA PHE A 504 19.62 -4.64 -1.29
C PHE A 504 20.98 -4.99 -1.90
N HIS A 505 20.99 -5.42 -3.16
CA HIS A 505 22.21 -5.88 -3.82
C HIS A 505 23.18 -4.74 -4.12
N SER A 506 22.69 -3.56 -4.46
CA SER A 506 23.53 -2.41 -4.77
C SER A 506 24.23 -1.85 -3.52
N ILE A 507 23.51 -1.71 -2.40
CA ILE A 507 24.10 -1.23 -1.14
C ILE A 507 25.12 -2.24 -0.60
N MET A 508 24.82 -3.53 -0.65
CA MET A 508 25.78 -4.58 -0.27
C MET A 508 27.08 -4.47 -1.08
N GLN A 509 26.96 -4.30 -2.39
CA GLN A 509 28.14 -4.18 -3.28
C GLN A 509 28.89 -2.87 -3.05
N LEU A 510 28.21 -1.72 -2.84
CA LEU A 510 28.84 -0.44 -2.50
C LEU A 510 29.72 -0.57 -1.26
N ALA A 511 29.27 -1.29 -0.25
CA ALA A 511 29.99 -1.54 0.99
C ALA A 511 31.02 -2.70 0.88
N GLY A 512 31.17 -3.30 -0.29
CA GLY A 512 32.05 -4.46 -0.49
C GLY A 512 31.65 -5.69 0.32
N ILE A 513 30.35 -5.82 0.63
CA ILE A 513 29.78 -6.94 1.40
C ILE A 513 29.32 -8.02 0.43
N THR A 514 29.72 -9.25 0.69
CA THR A 514 29.30 -10.44 -0.03
C THR A 514 28.64 -11.45 0.90
N SER A 515 27.67 -12.17 0.39
CA SER A 515 27.00 -13.26 1.10
C SER A 515 26.44 -14.28 0.11
N ALA A 516 25.93 -15.40 0.61
CA ALA A 516 25.20 -16.38 -0.21
C ALA A 516 23.93 -15.80 -0.87
N TYR A 517 23.46 -14.65 -0.39
CA TYR A 517 22.26 -13.95 -0.89
C TYR A 517 22.59 -12.75 -1.80
N SER A 518 23.89 -12.47 -2.02
CA SER A 518 24.32 -11.40 -2.92
C SER A 518 24.20 -11.85 -4.38
N ASP A 519 23.65 -10.98 -5.24
CA ASP A 519 23.50 -11.21 -6.67
C ASP A 519 23.94 -9.96 -7.45
N SER A 520 25.14 -10.01 -8.03
CA SER A 520 25.70 -8.89 -8.80
C SER A 520 24.88 -8.57 -10.06
N THR A 521 24.10 -9.52 -10.56
CA THR A 521 23.22 -9.29 -11.72
C THR A 521 21.96 -8.47 -11.38
N ARG A 522 21.73 -8.20 -10.10
CA ARG A 522 20.67 -7.32 -9.57
C ARG A 522 21.19 -5.98 -9.05
N SER A 523 22.49 -5.76 -9.03
CA SER A 523 23.11 -4.53 -8.54
C SER A 523 23.28 -3.52 -9.67
N ILE A 524 22.70 -2.33 -9.54
CA ILE A 524 22.79 -1.26 -10.56
C ILE A 524 24.18 -0.66 -10.70
N ILE A 525 25.09 -0.95 -9.78
CA ILE A 525 26.51 -0.53 -9.86
C ILE A 525 27.41 -1.62 -10.44
N SER A 526 26.85 -2.76 -10.80
CA SER A 526 27.60 -3.90 -11.33
C SER A 526 27.65 -3.88 -12.84
N GLN A 527 28.80 -4.21 -13.43
CA GLN A 527 28.94 -4.48 -14.88
C GLN A 527 28.11 -5.69 -15.32
N TYR A 528 27.71 -6.56 -14.39
CA TYR A 528 26.92 -7.77 -14.66
C TYR A 528 25.42 -7.55 -14.50
N TYR A 529 24.97 -6.31 -14.26
CA TYR A 529 23.55 -6.01 -14.13
C TYR A 529 22.76 -6.48 -15.37
N ILE A 530 21.64 -7.12 -15.13
CA ILE A 530 20.76 -7.65 -16.18
C ILE A 530 19.35 -7.12 -15.96
N ASP A 531 18.80 -6.45 -16.98
CA ASP A 531 17.37 -6.13 -17.02
C ASP A 531 16.53 -7.40 -16.94
N ARG A 532 15.52 -7.37 -16.07
CA ARG A 532 14.63 -8.51 -15.86
C ARG A 532 13.20 -8.14 -16.24
N PRO A 533 12.39 -9.15 -16.63
CA PRO A 533 10.95 -8.95 -16.78
C PRO A 533 10.37 -8.34 -15.51
N ARG A 534 9.46 -7.39 -15.67
CA ARG A 534 8.84 -6.70 -14.55
C ARG A 534 7.82 -7.58 -13.88
N VAL A 535 7.97 -7.70 -12.57
CA VAL A 535 7.10 -8.51 -11.72
C VAL A 535 6.56 -7.65 -10.59
N TYR A 536 5.25 -7.72 -10.40
CA TYR A 536 4.52 -7.06 -9.33
C TYR A 536 4.12 -8.09 -8.27
N LEU A 537 4.22 -7.72 -7.00
CA LEU A 537 3.76 -8.53 -5.88
C LEU A 537 2.28 -8.22 -5.63
N ASN A 538 1.39 -9.11 -6.05
CA ASN A 538 -0.04 -8.92 -5.94
C ASN A 538 -0.56 -9.02 -4.49
N ASP A 539 -1.85 -8.79 -4.30
CA ASP A 539 -2.51 -8.86 -2.99
C ASP A 539 -2.38 -10.22 -2.30
N TYR A 540 -2.25 -11.29 -3.06
CA TYR A 540 -2.09 -12.65 -2.52
C TYR A 540 -0.63 -13.05 -2.23
N ASN A 541 0.31 -12.09 -2.29
CA ASN A 541 1.77 -12.32 -2.20
C ASN A 541 2.29 -13.26 -3.31
N GLU A 542 1.70 -13.18 -4.48
CA GLU A 542 2.10 -13.93 -5.65
C GLU A 542 2.83 -13.01 -6.64
N ALA A 543 3.90 -13.50 -7.23
CA ALA A 543 4.61 -12.82 -8.30
C ALA A 543 3.76 -12.81 -9.57
N THR A 544 3.38 -11.64 -10.02
CA THR A 544 2.56 -11.45 -11.22
C THR A 544 3.34 -10.62 -12.24
N PRO A 545 3.51 -11.06 -13.49
CA PRO A 545 4.08 -10.19 -14.52
C PRO A 545 3.32 -8.87 -14.58
N LEU A 546 4.03 -7.74 -14.64
CA LEU A 546 3.42 -6.42 -14.51
C LEU A 546 2.28 -6.20 -15.50
N LYS A 547 2.42 -6.68 -16.73
CA LYS A 547 1.36 -6.60 -17.76
C LYS A 547 0.06 -7.33 -17.39
N TYR A 548 0.09 -8.22 -16.39
CA TYR A 548 -1.08 -8.95 -15.88
C TYR A 548 -1.46 -8.53 -14.45
N SER A 549 -0.85 -7.49 -13.90
CA SER A 549 -1.14 -6.99 -12.55
C SER A 549 -2.48 -6.27 -12.42
N GLY A 550 -3.21 -6.12 -13.52
CA GLY A 550 -4.49 -5.41 -13.58
C GLY A 550 -4.38 -3.96 -14.05
N LEU A 551 -3.18 -3.51 -14.47
CA LEU A 551 -2.99 -2.21 -15.13
C LEU A 551 -3.97 -2.05 -16.28
N ARG A 552 -4.50 -0.85 -16.45
CA ARG A 552 -5.47 -0.50 -17.50
C ARG A 552 -4.79 0.24 -18.66
N ASN A 553 -5.52 0.48 -19.75
CA ASN A 553 -4.98 1.16 -20.93
C ASN A 553 -4.33 2.51 -20.59
N TYR A 554 -4.91 3.28 -19.67
CA TYR A 554 -4.34 4.55 -19.20
C TYR A 554 -2.94 4.38 -18.60
N ASP A 555 -2.74 3.32 -17.83
CA ASP A 555 -1.44 3.02 -17.22
C ASP A 555 -0.41 2.62 -18.27
N PHE A 556 -0.80 1.79 -19.24
CA PHE A 556 0.08 1.41 -20.37
C PHE A 556 0.41 2.59 -21.27
N ASP A 557 -0.54 3.50 -21.51
CA ASP A 557 -0.30 4.73 -22.27
C ASP A 557 0.74 5.61 -21.55
N ARG A 558 0.66 5.75 -20.21
CA ARG A 558 1.64 6.50 -19.41
C ARG A 558 3.01 5.83 -19.41
N LEU A 559 3.09 4.51 -19.21
CA LEU A 559 4.33 3.75 -19.31
C LEU A 559 4.99 3.96 -20.69
N SER A 560 4.21 3.88 -21.76
CA SER A 560 4.69 4.11 -23.13
C SER A 560 5.22 5.53 -23.34
N GLN A 561 4.52 6.57 -22.85
CA GLN A 561 4.96 7.96 -22.92
C GLN A 561 6.32 8.18 -22.22
N LYS A 562 6.56 7.46 -21.13
CA LYS A 562 7.82 7.50 -20.38
C LYS A 562 8.86 6.50 -20.91
N GLN A 563 8.56 5.79 -22.00
CA GLN A 563 9.42 4.74 -22.57
C GLN A 563 9.78 3.62 -21.58
N ILE A 564 8.84 3.29 -20.68
CA ILE A 564 8.98 2.23 -19.68
C ILE A 564 8.27 0.98 -20.21
N SER A 565 8.98 -0.15 -20.27
CA SER A 565 8.36 -1.43 -20.64
C SER A 565 7.53 -1.99 -19.48
N ALA A 566 6.42 -2.63 -19.81
CA ALA A 566 5.65 -3.45 -18.88
C ALA A 566 6.07 -4.94 -18.90
N ASP A 567 6.96 -5.32 -19.82
CA ASP A 567 7.50 -6.69 -19.95
C ASP A 567 8.70 -6.94 -19.05
#